data_799d40c58ff1614645e46657f84ab5e3
#
_entry.id   799d40c58ff1614645e46657f84ab5e3
#
_cell.length_a   1.000
_cell.length_b   1.000
_cell.length_c   1.000
_cell.angle_alpha   90.00
_cell.angle_beta   90.00
_cell.angle_gamma   90.00
#
_symmetry.space_group_name_H-M   'P 1'
#
loop_
_entity.id
_entity.type
_entity.pdbx_description
1 polymer ?
#
loop_
_entity_poly.entity_id
_entity_poly.type
_entity_poly.pdbx_seq_one_letter_code
_entity_poly.pdbx_strand_id
1 'polypeptide(L)'
;MASPSIYLVTVGESRVYRLERPATRVAVGNPEVADYILLNPSELYLLGKKTGATNLIVWDRTGNFTSTPLQVSRNINPIKVMLKVVLPNETDIQIFAWGPALVVAGSVSNALVAETVNRLVKAYLGGTVPGVNPESTLANSASAPGSATPASLTGVSNSAPASGSAAPASMLGAVNGGSAAPASIPGLVNLLKVRDPQQVRLEVRIAEVSKTYIESLGFSWTQNSGNTQGSLMTGFVSNATLNLLFKRASGVNQLQVEAQRQPGLIKILAEPTIVAMSGQEGYFLVGGKIYTPTVSSNGATDYVERAYGVGLRFTPTVLDAGRISLKVVPEVSEPVTQPVTAGTTNNLPTFKTSTVSSTVQMNEGENLVIGGLLLDNLTEVIQAVPLLGNIPILGALFRHTQKNSEKTELLVIIRPTLVKGSASSPELPTDKFVPPTQKELFIDGKLQGLQVK
;
A
#
# COMPACT_ATOMS: atom_id res chain seq x y z
N MET A 1 -39.52 -48.79 -2.11
CA MET A 1 -38.49 -47.74 -2.00
C MET A 1 -37.24 -48.40 -1.44
N ALA A 2 -36.11 -48.29 -2.13
CA ALA A 2 -34.85 -48.88 -1.64
C ALA A 2 -34.44 -48.19 -0.32
N SER A 3 -33.86 -48.96 0.63
CA SER A 3 -33.30 -48.39 1.85
C SER A 3 -32.27 -47.35 1.48
N PRO A 4 -32.27 -46.18 2.14
CA PRO A 4 -31.27 -45.17 1.84
C PRO A 4 -29.86 -45.74 2.10
N SER A 5 -28.94 -45.52 1.18
CA SER A 5 -27.54 -45.92 1.35
C SER A 5 -26.86 -45.23 2.55
N ILE A 6 -27.41 -44.14 3.06
CA ILE A 6 -26.98 -43.36 4.22
C ILE A 6 -28.21 -42.74 4.89
N TYR A 7 -28.31 -42.84 6.22
CA TYR A 7 -29.30 -42.10 7.00
C TYR A 7 -28.73 -40.72 7.35
N LEU A 8 -29.48 -39.66 7.01
CA LEU A 8 -29.09 -38.27 7.25
C LEU A 8 -30.06 -37.63 8.25
N VAL A 9 -29.56 -37.18 9.39
CA VAL A 9 -30.34 -36.50 10.42
C VAL A 9 -29.65 -35.20 10.81
N THR A 10 -30.44 -34.19 11.16
CA THR A 10 -29.93 -32.91 11.63
C THR A 10 -29.83 -32.86 13.14
N VAL A 11 -28.82 -32.21 13.71
CA VAL A 11 -28.73 -32.04 15.18
C VAL A 11 -29.97 -31.33 15.71
N GLY A 12 -30.54 -31.87 16.79
CA GLY A 12 -31.76 -31.34 17.42
C GLY A 12 -33.06 -31.62 16.66
N GLU A 13 -32.96 -32.26 15.52
CA GLU A 13 -34.13 -32.67 14.75
C GLU A 13 -34.29 -34.18 14.76
N SER A 14 -35.50 -34.61 14.52
CA SER A 14 -35.85 -36.02 14.39
C SER A 14 -36.46 -36.32 13.02
N ARG A 15 -36.26 -37.55 12.56
CA ARG A 15 -36.76 -37.99 11.29
C ARG A 15 -37.27 -39.43 11.35
N VAL A 16 -38.42 -39.69 10.77
CA VAL A 16 -38.98 -41.04 10.66
C VAL A 16 -38.51 -41.65 9.34
N TYR A 17 -37.93 -42.83 9.43
CA TYR A 17 -37.48 -43.62 8.29
C TYR A 17 -38.31 -44.92 8.22
N ARG A 18 -38.76 -45.26 7.03
CA ARG A 18 -39.44 -46.52 6.78
C ARG A 18 -38.41 -47.57 6.38
N LEU A 19 -38.39 -48.69 7.10
CA LEU A 19 -37.53 -49.84 6.85
C LEU A 19 -38.12 -50.73 5.78
N GLU A 20 -37.30 -51.28 4.89
CA GLU A 20 -37.73 -52.19 3.84
C GLU A 20 -38.18 -53.54 4.38
N ARG A 21 -37.54 -53.99 5.44
CA ARG A 21 -37.89 -55.25 6.15
C ARG A 21 -38.23 -54.92 7.60
N PRO A 22 -39.28 -55.59 8.14
CA PRO A 22 -39.60 -55.40 9.54
C PRO A 22 -38.47 -55.76 10.46
N ALA A 23 -38.02 -54.78 11.29
CA ALA A 23 -36.95 -54.95 12.27
C ALA A 23 -37.44 -55.64 13.53
N THR A 24 -36.64 -56.55 14.05
CA THR A 24 -36.86 -57.17 15.38
C THR A 24 -36.02 -56.43 16.43
N ARG A 25 -34.85 -55.94 16.03
CA ARG A 25 -33.92 -55.24 16.88
C ARG A 25 -33.17 -54.15 16.08
N VAL A 26 -32.89 -53.05 16.72
CA VAL A 26 -32.10 -51.95 16.16
C VAL A 26 -31.04 -51.58 17.18
N ALA A 27 -29.86 -51.16 16.70
CA ALA A 27 -28.81 -50.60 17.53
C ALA A 27 -28.10 -49.46 16.79
N VAL A 28 -27.67 -48.45 17.53
CA VAL A 28 -26.82 -47.35 17.04
C VAL A 28 -25.42 -47.55 17.61
N GLY A 29 -24.40 -47.41 16.75
CA GLY A 29 -23.00 -47.64 17.16
C GLY A 29 -22.49 -46.61 18.21
N ASN A 30 -22.96 -45.35 18.14
CA ASN A 30 -22.65 -44.33 19.13
C ASN A 30 -23.91 -43.56 19.58
N PRO A 31 -24.42 -43.82 20.79
CA PRO A 31 -25.62 -43.18 21.31
C PRO A 31 -25.46 -41.70 21.70
N GLU A 32 -24.23 -41.16 21.73
CA GLU A 32 -24.00 -39.71 21.89
C GLU A 32 -24.29 -38.93 20.58
N VAL A 33 -24.08 -39.57 19.44
CA VAL A 33 -24.26 -38.94 18.13
C VAL A 33 -25.75 -38.96 17.73
N ALA A 34 -26.40 -40.09 17.87
CA ALA A 34 -27.82 -40.25 17.53
C ALA A 34 -28.50 -41.24 18.47
N ASP A 35 -29.83 -41.07 18.59
CA ASP A 35 -30.69 -41.97 19.31
C ASP A 35 -31.80 -42.47 18.39
N TYR A 36 -32.43 -43.60 18.77
CA TYR A 36 -33.51 -44.19 17.97
C TYR A 36 -34.67 -44.66 18.83
N ILE A 37 -35.83 -44.64 18.26
CA ILE A 37 -37.03 -45.26 18.79
C ILE A 37 -37.69 -46.09 17.68
N LEU A 38 -37.92 -47.35 17.90
CA LEU A 38 -38.68 -48.19 16.97
C LEU A 38 -40.17 -47.98 17.24
N LEU A 39 -40.83 -47.19 16.37
CA LEU A 39 -42.29 -46.92 16.50
C LEU A 39 -43.11 -48.14 16.15
N ASN A 40 -42.74 -48.77 15.02
CA ASN A 40 -43.32 -50.01 14.52
C ASN A 40 -42.21 -50.86 13.93
N PRO A 41 -42.40 -52.18 13.70
CA PRO A 41 -41.38 -53.02 13.06
C PRO A 41 -40.86 -52.48 11.72
N SER A 42 -41.60 -51.61 11.05
CA SER A 42 -41.26 -51.01 9.75
C SER A 42 -40.95 -49.52 9.81
N GLU A 43 -41.05 -48.87 10.99
CA GLU A 43 -40.87 -47.42 11.14
C GLU A 43 -39.88 -47.09 12.27
N LEU A 44 -38.79 -46.43 11.89
CA LEU A 44 -37.72 -46.06 12.78
C LEU A 44 -37.68 -44.54 12.93
N TYR A 45 -37.79 -44.06 14.15
CA TYR A 45 -37.59 -42.66 14.53
C TYR A 45 -36.12 -42.46 14.94
N LEU A 46 -35.42 -41.58 14.26
CA LEU A 46 -34.04 -41.22 14.53
C LEU A 46 -33.95 -39.78 15.02
N LEU A 47 -33.27 -39.57 16.14
CA LEU A 47 -32.98 -38.27 16.73
C LEU A 47 -31.48 -37.96 16.65
N GLY A 48 -31.08 -36.86 16.04
CA GLY A 48 -29.71 -36.37 16.01
C GLY A 48 -29.35 -35.60 17.28
N LYS A 49 -28.44 -36.13 18.11
CA LYS A 49 -28.01 -35.49 19.36
C LYS A 49 -26.78 -34.59 19.16
N LYS A 50 -25.75 -35.09 18.46
CA LYS A 50 -24.47 -34.40 18.24
C LYS A 50 -23.98 -34.64 16.83
N THR A 51 -23.28 -33.63 16.25
CA THR A 51 -22.67 -33.76 14.91
C THR A 51 -21.63 -34.88 14.90
N GLY A 52 -21.73 -35.77 13.91
CA GLY A 52 -20.82 -36.90 13.77
C GLY A 52 -21.32 -37.95 12.83
N ALA A 53 -20.53 -38.98 12.65
CA ALA A 53 -20.87 -40.16 11.88
C ALA A 53 -20.92 -41.37 12.79
N THR A 54 -21.90 -42.24 12.60
CA THR A 54 -22.03 -43.52 13.26
C THR A 54 -22.68 -44.51 12.31
N ASN A 55 -23.03 -45.70 12.76
CA ASN A 55 -23.80 -46.67 11.97
C ASN A 55 -25.05 -47.09 12.71
N LEU A 56 -26.06 -47.47 11.93
CA LEU A 56 -27.29 -48.05 12.38
C LEU A 56 -27.28 -49.52 11.99
N ILE A 57 -27.50 -50.41 12.93
CA ILE A 57 -27.57 -51.85 12.71
C ILE A 57 -29.02 -52.27 12.93
N VAL A 58 -29.61 -52.91 11.95
CA VAL A 58 -31.00 -53.36 11.97
C VAL A 58 -31.01 -54.87 11.76
N TRP A 59 -31.64 -55.63 12.66
CA TRP A 59 -31.86 -57.07 12.57
C TRP A 59 -33.26 -57.34 12.09
N ASP A 60 -33.45 -58.18 11.07
CA ASP A 60 -34.75 -58.65 10.60
C ASP A 60 -35.26 -59.88 11.38
N ARG A 61 -36.46 -60.33 11.05
CA ARG A 61 -37.07 -61.50 11.70
C ARG A 61 -36.34 -62.81 11.40
N THR A 62 -35.51 -62.84 10.37
CA THR A 62 -34.73 -64.04 9.97
C THR A 62 -33.36 -64.07 10.62
N GLY A 63 -33.02 -63.10 11.46
CA GLY A 63 -31.73 -63.00 12.16
C GLY A 63 -30.63 -62.34 11.32
N ASN A 64 -30.89 -61.94 10.09
CA ASN A 64 -29.94 -61.20 9.27
C ASN A 64 -29.84 -59.75 9.75
N PHE A 65 -28.64 -59.18 9.70
CA PHE A 65 -28.44 -57.78 10.06
C PHE A 65 -27.95 -56.95 8.87
N THR A 66 -28.35 -55.70 8.83
CA THR A 66 -27.88 -54.70 7.87
C THR A 66 -27.27 -53.55 8.65
N SER A 67 -26.01 -53.18 8.33
CA SER A 67 -25.37 -52.02 8.90
C SER A 67 -25.35 -50.89 7.86
N THR A 68 -25.98 -49.78 8.19
CA THR A 68 -26.10 -48.60 7.29
C THR A 68 -25.44 -47.40 7.97
N PRO A 69 -24.59 -46.63 7.27
CA PRO A 69 -24.05 -45.40 7.80
C PRO A 69 -25.14 -44.42 8.22
N LEU A 70 -24.98 -43.81 9.39
CA LEU A 70 -25.83 -42.75 9.91
C LEU A 70 -25.00 -41.52 10.14
N GLN A 71 -25.37 -40.41 9.49
CA GLN A 71 -24.69 -39.16 9.63
C GLN A 71 -25.59 -38.08 10.23
N VAL A 72 -25.09 -37.43 11.29
CA VAL A 72 -25.74 -36.31 11.93
C VAL A 72 -25.01 -35.03 11.56
N SER A 73 -25.72 -34.17 10.83
CA SER A 73 -25.19 -32.90 10.30
C SER A 73 -25.67 -31.71 11.13
N ARG A 74 -24.94 -30.59 11.06
CA ARG A 74 -25.38 -29.32 11.64
C ARG A 74 -26.63 -28.78 10.93
N ASN A 75 -27.50 -28.09 11.67
CA ASN A 75 -28.68 -27.42 11.05
C ASN A 75 -28.19 -26.20 10.24
N ILE A 76 -28.47 -26.17 8.96
CA ILE A 76 -28.09 -25.08 8.05
C ILE A 76 -29.25 -24.11 7.74
N ASN A 77 -30.43 -24.38 8.22
CA ASN A 77 -31.60 -23.54 7.94
C ASN A 77 -31.45 -22.11 8.46
N PRO A 78 -30.95 -21.88 9.70
CA PRO A 78 -30.79 -20.53 10.22
C PRO A 78 -29.84 -19.67 9.36
N ILE A 79 -28.71 -20.24 8.93
CA ILE A 79 -27.75 -19.51 8.12
C ILE A 79 -28.27 -19.28 6.68
N LYS A 80 -29.03 -20.21 6.10
CA LYS A 80 -29.69 -20.00 4.81
C LYS A 80 -30.68 -18.85 4.85
N VAL A 81 -31.47 -18.76 5.90
CA VAL A 81 -32.45 -17.66 6.09
C VAL A 81 -31.68 -16.34 6.28
N MET A 82 -30.63 -16.33 7.13
CA MET A 82 -29.81 -15.15 7.37
C MET A 82 -29.15 -14.62 6.09
N LEU A 83 -28.59 -15.52 5.27
CA LEU A 83 -27.99 -15.14 3.99
C LEU A 83 -29.01 -14.55 3.01
N LYS A 84 -30.20 -15.09 2.93
CA LYS A 84 -31.27 -14.52 2.08
C LYS A 84 -31.71 -13.12 2.53
N VAL A 85 -31.66 -12.84 3.84
CA VAL A 85 -32.01 -11.52 4.39
C VAL A 85 -30.87 -10.51 4.16
N VAL A 86 -29.63 -10.93 4.38
CA VAL A 86 -28.46 -10.03 4.27
C VAL A 86 -28.03 -9.80 2.83
N LEU A 87 -28.19 -10.81 1.97
CA LEU A 87 -27.77 -10.82 0.56
C LEU A 87 -28.91 -11.23 -0.37
N PRO A 88 -29.99 -10.43 -0.49
CA PRO A 88 -31.18 -10.80 -1.26
C PRO A 88 -30.90 -10.96 -2.76
N ASN A 89 -29.88 -10.29 -3.29
CA ASN A 89 -29.52 -10.32 -4.71
C ASN A 89 -28.64 -11.52 -5.11
N GLU A 90 -28.15 -12.30 -4.14
CA GLU A 90 -27.28 -13.45 -4.39
C GLU A 90 -28.05 -14.75 -4.27
N THR A 91 -28.57 -15.23 -5.41
CA THR A 91 -29.42 -16.44 -5.47
C THR A 91 -28.63 -17.74 -5.60
N ASP A 92 -27.37 -17.68 -6.06
CA ASP A 92 -26.57 -18.86 -6.41
C ASP A 92 -25.72 -19.41 -5.27
N ILE A 93 -25.85 -18.85 -4.06
CA ILE A 93 -25.09 -19.34 -2.89
C ILE A 93 -25.74 -20.60 -2.37
N GLN A 94 -25.00 -21.70 -2.32
CA GLN A 94 -25.42 -22.98 -1.80
C GLN A 94 -24.59 -23.36 -0.57
N ILE A 95 -25.26 -23.78 0.49
CA ILE A 95 -24.59 -24.27 1.71
C ILE A 95 -24.97 -25.71 1.91
N PHE A 96 -23.96 -26.53 2.14
CA PHE A 96 -24.08 -27.95 2.47
C PHE A 96 -23.43 -28.21 3.82
N ALA A 97 -24.09 -29.04 4.64
CA ALA A 97 -23.49 -29.54 5.86
C ALA A 97 -23.07 -31.00 5.68
N TRP A 98 -21.83 -31.32 6.03
CA TRP A 98 -21.33 -32.69 6.06
C TRP A 98 -20.71 -32.97 7.42
N GLY A 99 -21.50 -33.62 8.28
CA GLY A 99 -21.08 -33.77 9.68
C GLY A 99 -20.85 -32.44 10.39
N PRO A 100 -19.65 -32.22 10.97
CA PRO A 100 -19.28 -30.95 11.59
C PRO A 100 -18.89 -29.86 10.59
N ALA A 101 -18.58 -30.23 9.34
CA ALA A 101 -18.11 -29.30 8.30
C ALA A 101 -19.26 -28.62 7.56
N LEU A 102 -19.02 -27.35 7.18
CA LEU A 102 -19.87 -26.60 6.26
C LEU A 102 -19.11 -26.36 4.95
N VAL A 103 -19.76 -26.63 3.85
CA VAL A 103 -19.27 -26.34 2.51
C VAL A 103 -20.12 -25.22 1.93
N VAL A 104 -19.50 -24.14 1.54
CA VAL A 104 -20.13 -23.01 0.85
C VAL A 104 -19.70 -23.04 -0.59
N ALA A 105 -20.63 -23.17 -1.53
CA ALA A 105 -20.39 -23.25 -2.96
C ALA A 105 -21.30 -22.29 -3.72
N GLY A 106 -20.98 -22.04 -4.97
CA GLY A 106 -21.78 -21.18 -5.85
C GLY A 106 -21.00 -20.01 -6.40
N SER A 107 -21.72 -19.06 -6.98
CA SER A 107 -21.12 -17.86 -7.56
C SER A 107 -21.66 -16.59 -6.89
N VAL A 108 -20.79 -15.64 -6.63
CA VAL A 108 -21.11 -14.34 -6.02
C VAL A 108 -20.73 -13.20 -6.96
N SER A 109 -21.39 -12.05 -6.82
CA SER A 109 -21.20 -10.91 -7.71
C SER A 109 -19.80 -10.26 -7.57
N ASN A 110 -19.28 -10.15 -6.34
CA ASN A 110 -17.98 -9.51 -6.09
C ASN A 110 -17.22 -10.15 -4.92
N ALA A 111 -15.95 -9.79 -4.78
CA ALA A 111 -15.07 -10.31 -3.73
C ALA A 111 -15.51 -9.90 -2.32
N LEU A 112 -16.11 -8.72 -2.16
CA LEU A 112 -16.61 -8.23 -0.87
C LEU A 112 -17.77 -9.09 -0.36
N VAL A 113 -18.69 -9.49 -1.27
CA VAL A 113 -19.79 -10.40 -0.95
C VAL A 113 -19.23 -11.76 -0.53
N ALA A 114 -18.22 -12.30 -1.25
CA ALA A 114 -17.56 -13.54 -0.87
C ALA A 114 -16.99 -13.50 0.55
N GLU A 115 -16.33 -12.39 0.90
CA GLU A 115 -15.78 -12.20 2.25
C GLU A 115 -16.89 -12.07 3.29
N THR A 116 -17.97 -11.36 2.99
CA THR A 116 -19.14 -11.23 3.88
C THR A 116 -19.78 -12.58 4.16
N VAL A 117 -19.98 -13.40 3.13
CA VAL A 117 -20.49 -14.78 3.28
C VAL A 117 -19.55 -15.59 4.18
N ASN A 118 -18.24 -15.53 3.93
CA ASN A 118 -17.25 -16.23 4.76
C ASN A 118 -17.31 -15.78 6.21
N ARG A 119 -17.43 -14.49 6.48
CA ARG A 119 -17.53 -13.93 7.83
C ARG A 119 -18.79 -14.41 8.54
N LEU A 120 -19.93 -14.40 7.86
CA LEU A 120 -21.20 -14.89 8.41
C LEU A 120 -21.15 -16.39 8.74
N VAL A 121 -20.57 -17.19 7.83
CA VAL A 121 -20.43 -18.63 8.04
C VAL A 121 -19.45 -18.93 9.19
N LYS A 122 -18.36 -18.17 9.27
CA LYS A 122 -17.39 -18.27 10.39
C LYS A 122 -18.05 -17.94 11.73
N ALA A 123 -18.81 -16.87 11.80
CA ALA A 123 -19.56 -16.48 13.00
C ALA A 123 -20.55 -17.58 13.43
N TYR A 124 -21.24 -18.19 12.47
CA TYR A 124 -22.15 -19.31 12.73
C TYR A 124 -21.42 -20.57 13.25
N LEU A 125 -20.23 -20.88 12.73
CA LEU A 125 -19.41 -22.00 13.19
C LEU A 125 -18.83 -21.76 14.59
N GLY A 126 -18.39 -20.53 14.89
CA GLY A 126 -17.78 -20.13 16.15
C GLY A 126 -18.78 -19.86 17.29
N GLY A 127 -20.07 -19.88 17.02
CA GLY A 127 -21.10 -19.60 18.04
C GLY A 127 -21.20 -18.13 18.50
N THR A 128 -20.39 -17.24 17.92
CA THR A 128 -20.45 -15.80 18.17
C THR A 128 -21.16 -15.13 16.99
N VAL A 129 -22.44 -14.85 17.13
CA VAL A 129 -23.16 -13.95 16.23
C VAL A 129 -22.71 -12.53 16.60
N PRO A 130 -22.01 -11.77 15.72
CA PRO A 130 -21.71 -10.38 15.99
C PRO A 130 -23.01 -9.58 15.98
N GLY A 131 -23.47 -9.16 17.15
CA GLY A 131 -24.44 -8.10 17.27
C GLY A 131 -25.89 -8.50 17.41
N VAL A 132 -26.28 -9.14 18.50
CA VAL A 132 -27.49 -8.82 19.28
C VAL A 132 -27.25 -9.27 20.73
N ASN A 133 -26.64 -8.44 21.52
CA ASN A 133 -26.80 -8.49 22.98
C ASN A 133 -27.70 -7.32 23.36
N PRO A 134 -28.99 -7.53 23.62
CA PRO A 134 -29.86 -6.48 24.15
C PRO A 134 -29.67 -6.24 25.65
N GLU A 135 -28.69 -6.86 26.32
CA GLU A 135 -28.64 -6.88 27.79
C GLU A 135 -27.38 -6.29 28.44
N SER A 136 -26.51 -5.57 27.70
CA SER A 136 -25.30 -4.96 28.31
C SER A 136 -25.26 -3.42 28.30
N THR A 137 -26.38 -2.71 28.07
CA THR A 137 -26.43 -1.24 28.08
C THR A 137 -27.07 -0.62 29.32
N LEU A 138 -27.30 -1.38 30.42
CA LEU A 138 -27.89 -0.81 31.63
C LEU A 138 -27.16 -1.16 32.94
N ALA A 139 -25.84 -1.29 32.92
CA ALA A 139 -25.06 -1.38 34.15
C ALA A 139 -23.67 -0.79 33.96
N ASN A 140 -23.52 0.50 33.97
CA ASN A 140 -22.43 1.27 34.57
C ASN A 140 -22.55 2.77 34.29
N SER A 141 -23.51 3.40 34.92
CA SER A 141 -23.51 4.85 35.16
C SER A 141 -23.92 5.10 36.59
N ALA A 142 -23.07 4.76 37.54
CA ALA A 142 -23.12 5.33 38.90
C ALA A 142 -21.81 4.97 39.63
N SER A 143 -20.83 5.81 39.58
CA SER A 143 -19.99 6.11 40.73
C SER A 143 -19.26 7.44 40.50
N ALA A 144 -19.55 8.33 41.45
CA ALA A 144 -19.20 9.71 41.54
C ALA A 144 -17.73 9.99 41.88
N PRO A 145 -17.32 11.29 41.90
CA PRO A 145 -15.93 11.72 41.90
C PRO A 145 -15.33 11.73 43.31
N GLY A 146 -14.08 11.30 43.44
CA GLY A 146 -13.33 11.33 44.68
C GLY A 146 -11.88 11.75 44.51
N SER A 147 -11.64 13.01 44.84
CA SER A 147 -10.46 13.60 45.47
C SER A 147 -9.05 13.32 44.91
N ALA A 148 -8.51 14.41 44.39
CA ALA A 148 -7.10 14.68 44.27
C ALA A 148 -6.37 14.73 45.62
N THR A 149 -5.19 14.16 45.70
CA THR A 149 -4.16 14.55 46.66
C THR A 149 -2.78 14.52 45.96
N PRO A 150 -1.95 15.58 46.16
CA PRO A 150 -0.61 15.65 45.58
C PRO A 150 0.40 15.08 46.59
N ALA A 151 1.35 14.27 46.11
CA ALA A 151 2.54 13.90 46.88
C ALA A 151 3.78 14.09 46.01
N SER A 152 4.46 15.13 46.30
CA SER A 152 5.80 15.40 46.81
C SER A 152 6.96 14.75 46.01
N LEU A 153 7.72 15.68 45.45
CA LEU A 153 9.13 15.57 45.04
C LEU A 153 9.99 15.15 46.20
N THR A 154 10.86 14.16 46.01
CA THR A 154 12.24 14.13 46.48
C THR A 154 12.93 12.84 46.04
N GLY A 155 14.19 12.96 45.55
CA GLY A 155 15.06 11.80 45.38
C GLY A 155 15.96 11.86 44.16
N VAL A 156 16.94 12.81 44.19
CA VAL A 156 18.15 12.78 43.36
C VAL A 156 19.02 11.60 43.75
N SER A 157 19.38 10.73 42.84
CA SER A 157 20.66 10.01 42.93
C SER A 157 21.20 9.68 41.53
N ASN A 158 22.37 10.21 41.34
CA ASN A 158 23.33 10.03 40.24
C ASN A 158 23.70 8.56 40.05
N SER A 159 23.72 8.06 38.82
CA SER A 159 24.77 7.15 38.35
C SER A 159 24.73 7.13 36.79
N ALA A 160 25.82 7.53 36.19
CA ALA A 160 26.14 7.50 34.78
C ALA A 160 26.72 6.14 34.36
N PRO A 161 27.19 5.94 33.11
CA PRO A 161 26.39 5.55 31.96
C PRO A 161 26.80 4.16 31.43
N ALA A 162 25.89 3.40 30.91
CA ALA A 162 26.23 2.27 30.05
C ALA A 162 25.72 2.53 28.64
N SER A 163 26.67 2.69 27.74
CA SER A 163 26.51 2.75 26.31
C SER A 163 25.83 1.50 25.76
N GLY A 164 24.61 1.67 25.29
CA GLY A 164 23.87 0.67 24.52
C GLY A 164 23.32 1.35 23.27
N SER A 165 24.06 1.31 22.16
CA SER A 165 23.60 1.71 20.85
C SER A 165 22.53 0.74 20.36
N ALA A 166 21.28 1.12 20.48
CA ALA A 166 20.20 0.46 19.75
C ALA A 166 20.11 1.11 18.35
N ALA A 167 20.66 0.44 17.38
CA ALA A 167 20.38 0.71 15.98
C ALA A 167 18.88 0.51 15.70
N PRO A 168 18.22 1.36 14.91
CA PRO A 168 16.87 1.08 14.44
C PRO A 168 16.91 -0.13 13.51
N ALA A 169 16.26 -1.20 13.94
CA ALA A 169 16.06 -2.38 13.12
C ALA A 169 15.33 -1.97 11.83
N SER A 170 16.05 -2.07 10.72
CA SER A 170 15.48 -2.05 9.37
C SER A 170 14.56 -3.24 9.25
N MET A 171 13.24 -3.01 9.34
CA MET A 171 12.22 -3.98 8.92
C MET A 171 12.21 -4.07 7.39
N LEU A 172 13.24 -4.66 6.80
CA LEU A 172 13.10 -5.34 5.53
C LEU A 172 12.90 -6.83 5.84
N GLY A 173 11.70 -7.15 6.31
CA GLY A 173 11.21 -8.51 6.26
C GLY A 173 11.11 -8.91 4.79
N ALA A 174 11.89 -9.93 4.42
CA ALA A 174 11.72 -10.63 3.16
C ALA A 174 10.24 -10.95 3.00
N VAL A 175 9.58 -10.29 2.07
CA VAL A 175 8.24 -10.67 1.63
C VAL A 175 8.45 -11.93 0.79
N ASN A 176 8.51 -13.05 1.49
CA ASN A 176 8.22 -14.33 0.87
C ASN A 176 6.79 -14.20 0.35
N GLY A 177 6.62 -14.04 -0.96
CA GLY A 177 5.35 -14.07 -1.67
C GLY A 177 4.73 -15.47 -1.61
N GLY A 178 4.54 -15.98 -0.41
CA GLY A 178 3.59 -17.03 -0.13
C GLY A 178 2.22 -16.37 -0.12
N SER A 179 1.44 -16.62 -1.16
CA SER A 179 -0.01 -16.49 -1.11
C SER A 179 -0.45 -17.12 0.21
N ALA A 180 -0.73 -16.31 1.23
CA ALA A 180 -1.28 -16.81 2.48
C ALA A 180 -2.63 -17.42 2.11
N ALA A 181 -2.65 -18.74 1.98
CA ALA A 181 -3.88 -19.49 1.90
C ALA A 181 -4.74 -19.02 3.08
N PRO A 182 -5.99 -18.63 2.85
CA PRO A 182 -6.85 -18.12 3.92
C PRO A 182 -6.84 -19.16 5.03
N ALA A 183 -6.52 -18.72 6.26
CA ALA A 183 -6.43 -19.58 7.44
C ALA A 183 -7.65 -20.48 7.47
N SER A 184 -7.45 -21.77 7.23
CA SER A 184 -8.52 -22.77 7.17
C SER A 184 -9.04 -22.97 8.58
N ILE A 185 -10.22 -22.45 8.86
CA ILE A 185 -10.92 -22.80 10.09
C ILE A 185 -11.34 -24.26 9.96
N PRO A 186 -11.01 -25.13 10.91
CA PRO A 186 -11.43 -26.50 10.86
C PRO A 186 -12.96 -26.57 10.69
N GLY A 187 -13.43 -27.14 9.60
CA GLY A 187 -14.84 -27.30 9.33
C GLY A 187 -15.50 -26.30 8.37
N LEU A 188 -14.75 -25.37 7.76
CA LEU A 188 -15.27 -24.54 6.66
C LEU A 188 -14.50 -24.82 5.37
N VAL A 189 -15.24 -25.25 4.33
CA VAL A 189 -14.72 -25.38 2.97
C VAL A 189 -15.39 -24.31 2.11
N ASN A 190 -14.60 -23.38 1.58
CA ASN A 190 -15.07 -22.31 0.73
C ASN A 190 -14.79 -22.65 -0.74
N LEU A 191 -15.85 -22.84 -1.54
CA LEU A 191 -15.83 -23.07 -2.98
C LEU A 191 -16.59 -21.96 -3.75
N LEU A 192 -16.72 -20.77 -3.16
CA LEU A 192 -17.32 -19.63 -3.83
C LEU A 192 -16.45 -19.16 -5.00
N LYS A 193 -17.09 -18.91 -6.14
CA LYS A 193 -16.44 -18.29 -7.31
C LYS A 193 -16.98 -16.88 -7.48
N VAL A 194 -16.12 -15.92 -7.68
CA VAL A 194 -16.52 -14.57 -8.07
C VAL A 194 -16.87 -14.59 -9.56
N ARG A 195 -18.11 -14.18 -9.89
CA ARG A 195 -18.68 -14.30 -11.24
C ARG A 195 -17.94 -13.45 -12.26
N ASP A 196 -17.53 -12.25 -11.85
CA ASP A 196 -16.83 -11.29 -12.73
C ASP A 196 -15.74 -10.57 -11.90
N PRO A 197 -14.47 -11.04 -11.93
CA PRO A 197 -13.39 -10.37 -11.23
C PRO A 197 -13.15 -9.01 -11.88
N GLN A 198 -13.64 -7.95 -11.24
CA GLN A 198 -13.49 -6.58 -11.73
C GLN A 198 -12.02 -6.16 -11.61
N GLN A 199 -11.48 -5.61 -12.70
CA GLN A 199 -10.14 -5.06 -12.77
C GLN A 199 -10.20 -3.54 -12.77
N VAL A 200 -9.34 -2.92 -12.00
CA VAL A 200 -9.22 -1.47 -11.89
C VAL A 200 -7.87 -1.06 -12.46
N ARG A 201 -7.90 -0.17 -13.45
CA ARG A 201 -6.74 0.56 -13.95
C ARG A 201 -6.63 1.85 -13.13
N LEU A 202 -5.48 2.05 -12.53
CA LEU A 202 -5.15 3.28 -11.82
C LEU A 202 -4.15 4.08 -12.64
N GLU A 203 -4.52 5.30 -12.97
CA GLU A 203 -3.64 6.32 -13.55
C GLU A 203 -3.27 7.30 -12.43
N VAL A 204 -1.98 7.50 -12.23
CA VAL A 204 -1.47 8.47 -11.26
C VAL A 204 -0.70 9.54 -12.01
N ARG A 205 -0.89 10.80 -11.65
CA ARG A 205 -0.13 11.94 -12.17
C ARG A 205 0.58 12.62 -11.04
N ILE A 206 1.91 12.63 -11.11
CA ILE A 206 2.77 13.30 -10.14
C ILE A 206 3.45 14.43 -10.88
N ALA A 207 3.09 15.66 -10.54
CA ALA A 207 3.66 16.86 -11.14
C ALA A 207 4.41 17.65 -10.07
N GLU A 208 5.69 17.92 -10.32
CA GLU A 208 6.53 18.77 -9.48
C GLU A 208 7.11 19.89 -10.33
N VAL A 209 7.03 21.11 -9.81
CA VAL A 209 7.67 22.29 -10.40
C VAL A 209 8.51 22.95 -9.34
N SER A 210 9.82 23.03 -9.56
CA SER A 210 10.75 23.75 -8.69
C SER A 210 11.33 24.94 -9.44
N LYS A 211 11.16 26.13 -8.87
CA LYS A 211 11.70 27.41 -9.36
C LYS A 211 12.76 27.89 -8.42
N THR A 212 13.95 28.08 -8.92
CA THR A 212 15.05 28.69 -8.20
C THR A 212 15.37 30.06 -8.79
N TYR A 213 15.61 31.01 -7.95
CA TYR A 213 15.95 32.36 -8.36
C TYR A 213 17.05 32.92 -7.47
N ILE A 214 18.22 33.10 -8.06
CA ILE A 214 19.40 33.60 -7.37
C ILE A 214 19.73 34.98 -7.95
N GLU A 215 19.81 35.98 -7.08
CA GLU A 215 20.29 37.32 -7.39
C GLU A 215 21.45 37.66 -6.44
N SER A 216 22.55 38.17 -7.00
CA SER A 216 23.64 38.72 -6.20
C SER A 216 24.15 40.03 -6.80
N LEU A 217 24.44 40.96 -5.94
CA LEU A 217 25.05 42.23 -6.30
C LEU A 217 26.20 42.53 -5.29
N GLY A 218 27.41 42.67 -5.80
CA GLY A 218 28.58 42.95 -5.02
C GLY A 218 29.60 43.81 -5.76
N PHE A 219 30.43 44.49 -5.03
CA PHE A 219 31.53 45.32 -5.56
C PHE A 219 32.83 44.93 -4.86
N SER A 220 33.90 44.84 -5.61
CA SER A 220 35.24 44.72 -5.08
C SER A 220 36.18 45.68 -5.76
N TRP A 221 37.01 46.32 -5.00
CA TRP A 221 38.04 47.24 -5.50
C TRP A 221 39.40 46.82 -4.97
N THR A 222 40.33 46.59 -5.89
CA THR A 222 41.71 46.22 -5.57
C THR A 222 42.65 47.24 -6.17
N GLN A 223 43.52 47.79 -5.34
CA GLN A 223 44.63 48.69 -5.73
C GLN A 223 45.94 47.98 -5.50
N ASN A 224 46.77 47.94 -6.54
CA ASN A 224 48.13 47.44 -6.46
C ASN A 224 49.10 48.52 -7.03
N SER A 225 49.86 49.16 -6.16
CA SER A 225 50.79 50.23 -6.54
C SER A 225 52.15 50.02 -5.84
N GLY A 226 53.14 49.52 -6.58
CA GLY A 226 54.45 49.26 -6.07
C GLY A 226 54.45 48.36 -4.83
N ASN A 227 54.95 48.94 -3.68
CA ASN A 227 55.00 48.21 -2.40
C ASN A 227 53.67 48.25 -1.61
N THR A 228 52.59 48.89 -2.11
CA THR A 228 51.35 49.06 -1.38
C THR A 228 50.23 48.27 -2.10
N GLN A 229 49.63 47.34 -1.38
CA GLN A 229 48.45 46.60 -1.86
C GLN A 229 47.30 46.93 -0.94
N GLY A 230 46.18 47.41 -1.55
CA GLY A 230 44.93 47.64 -0.86
C GLY A 230 43.80 46.91 -1.60
N SER A 231 42.99 46.19 -0.89
CA SER A 231 41.78 45.56 -1.47
C SER A 231 40.57 45.79 -0.57
N LEU A 232 39.46 46.21 -1.17
CA LEU A 232 38.16 46.22 -0.57
C LEU A 232 37.31 45.20 -1.31
N MET A 233 36.98 44.10 -0.65
CA MET A 233 36.09 43.07 -1.19
C MET A 233 34.81 43.03 -0.39
N THR A 234 33.67 43.23 -1.05
CA THR A 234 32.35 43.16 -0.45
C THR A 234 31.63 41.85 -0.75
N GLY A 235 32.16 40.98 -1.63
CA GLY A 235 31.57 39.69 -1.98
C GLY A 235 32.59 38.72 -2.55
N PHE A 236 32.16 37.46 -2.74
CA PHE A 236 32.94 36.43 -3.41
C PHE A 236 32.85 36.59 -4.92
N VAL A 237 33.98 36.41 -5.59
CA VAL A 237 34.05 36.46 -7.06
C VAL A 237 33.28 35.27 -7.66
N SER A 238 32.24 35.56 -8.38
CA SER A 238 31.50 34.55 -9.16
C SER A 238 31.86 34.65 -10.65
N ASN A 239 31.41 33.66 -11.44
CA ASN A 239 31.71 33.61 -12.88
C ASN A 239 31.03 34.72 -13.71
N ALA A 240 30.09 35.46 -13.12
CA ALA A 240 29.36 36.56 -13.76
C ALA A 240 29.83 37.92 -13.27
N THR A 241 31.13 38.20 -13.43
CA THR A 241 31.75 39.43 -12.93
C THR A 241 32.18 40.32 -14.10
N LEU A 242 31.81 41.62 -14.00
CA LEU A 242 32.36 42.66 -14.87
C LEU A 242 33.64 43.19 -14.23
N ASN A 243 34.82 42.96 -14.87
CA ASN A 243 36.11 43.43 -14.43
C ASN A 243 36.49 44.71 -15.18
N LEU A 244 36.60 45.81 -14.49
CA LEU A 244 37.09 47.06 -15.01
C LEU A 244 38.50 47.29 -14.51
N LEU A 245 39.45 47.24 -15.42
CA LEU A 245 40.88 47.39 -15.14
C LEU A 245 41.37 48.78 -15.55
N PHE A 246 41.81 49.60 -14.56
CA PHE A 246 42.38 50.90 -14.82
C PHE A 246 43.89 50.84 -14.54
N LYS A 247 44.70 50.91 -15.61
CA LYS A 247 46.16 51.01 -15.54
C LYS A 247 46.60 52.45 -15.44
N ARG A 248 47.38 52.79 -14.40
CA ARG A 248 48.10 54.09 -14.27
C ARG A 248 49.58 53.80 -14.18
N ALA A 249 50.42 54.79 -14.54
CA ALA A 249 51.85 54.63 -14.64
C ALA A 249 52.58 54.09 -13.37
N SER A 250 51.99 54.19 -12.18
CA SER A 250 52.54 53.70 -10.91
C SER A 250 51.70 52.57 -10.27
N GLY A 251 50.71 51.95 -10.93
CA GLY A 251 49.92 50.86 -10.36
C GLY A 251 48.75 50.45 -11.17
N VAL A 252 48.12 49.34 -10.72
CA VAL A 252 46.88 48.77 -11.32
C VAL A 252 45.74 48.90 -10.31
N ASN A 253 44.67 49.58 -10.73
CA ASN A 253 43.43 49.62 -9.98
C ASN A 253 42.40 48.72 -10.70
N GLN A 254 41.84 47.77 -9.99
CA GLN A 254 40.84 46.89 -10.51
C GLN A 254 39.54 47.11 -9.74
N LEU A 255 38.51 47.52 -10.46
CA LEU A 255 37.14 47.53 -9.95
C LEU A 255 36.41 46.34 -10.55
N GLN A 256 35.85 45.52 -9.69
CA GLN A 256 35.07 44.35 -10.09
C GLN A 256 33.66 44.53 -9.58
N VAL A 257 32.73 44.41 -10.48
CA VAL A 257 31.29 44.44 -10.19
C VAL A 257 30.72 43.03 -10.43
N GLU A 258 30.22 42.45 -9.41
CA GLU A 258 29.45 41.19 -9.50
C GLU A 258 27.99 41.52 -9.55
N ALA A 259 27.33 41.18 -10.66
CA ALA A 259 25.88 41.27 -10.82
C ALA A 259 25.42 39.97 -11.46
N GLN A 260 24.85 39.09 -10.67
CA GLN A 260 24.38 37.80 -11.13
C GLN A 260 22.87 37.70 -10.93
N ARG A 261 22.19 37.19 -11.96
CA ARG A 261 20.79 36.83 -11.93
C ARG A 261 20.63 35.50 -12.62
N GLN A 262 20.25 34.47 -11.85
CA GLN A 262 20.14 33.10 -12.36
C GLN A 262 18.77 32.53 -12.03
N PRO A 263 17.81 32.58 -12.99
CA PRO A 263 16.57 31.85 -12.88
C PRO A 263 16.78 30.40 -13.26
N GLY A 264 16.28 29.46 -12.47
CA GLY A 264 16.22 28.04 -12.73
C GLY A 264 14.77 27.53 -12.69
N LEU A 265 14.44 26.62 -13.59
CA LEU A 265 13.13 25.95 -13.60
C LEU A 265 13.33 24.47 -13.85
N ILE A 266 12.86 23.65 -12.93
CA ILE A 266 12.81 22.20 -13.07
C ILE A 266 11.34 21.80 -13.07
N LYS A 267 10.94 20.98 -14.05
CA LYS A 267 9.62 20.39 -14.15
C LYS A 267 9.75 18.89 -14.25
N ILE A 268 9.13 18.17 -13.31
CA ILE A 268 9.04 16.72 -13.31
C ILE A 268 7.56 16.36 -13.50
N LEU A 269 7.29 15.44 -14.42
CA LEU A 269 5.99 14.86 -14.64
C LEU A 269 6.15 13.35 -14.78
N ALA A 270 5.50 12.60 -13.90
CA ALA A 270 5.45 11.14 -13.96
C ALA A 270 3.99 10.67 -14.00
N GLU A 271 3.67 9.80 -14.93
CA GLU A 271 2.31 9.28 -15.15
C GLU A 271 2.32 7.73 -15.16
N PRO A 272 2.59 7.06 -14.01
CA PRO A 272 2.52 5.61 -13.95
C PRO A 272 1.07 5.13 -14.05
N THR A 273 0.87 4.04 -14.80
CA THR A 273 -0.42 3.37 -14.96
C THR A 273 -0.25 1.89 -14.70
N ILE A 274 -1.13 1.31 -13.91
CA ILE A 274 -1.13 -0.11 -13.58
C ILE A 274 -2.56 -0.64 -13.46
N VAL A 275 -2.74 -1.94 -13.69
CA VAL A 275 -4.02 -2.65 -13.52
C VAL A 275 -3.88 -3.68 -12.41
N ALA A 276 -4.87 -3.74 -11.52
CA ALA A 276 -4.98 -4.81 -10.51
C ALA A 276 -6.43 -5.29 -10.37
N MET A 277 -6.60 -6.52 -9.91
CA MET A 277 -7.92 -7.06 -9.59
C MET A 277 -8.44 -6.48 -8.28
N SER A 278 -9.76 -6.35 -8.17
CA SER A 278 -10.41 -5.93 -6.92
C SER A 278 -10.00 -6.82 -5.75
N GLY A 279 -9.51 -6.22 -4.67
CA GLY A 279 -9.02 -6.89 -3.47
C GLY A 279 -7.56 -7.39 -3.55
N GLN A 280 -6.87 -7.21 -4.68
CA GLN A 280 -5.47 -7.63 -4.86
C GLN A 280 -4.54 -6.42 -4.96
N GLU A 281 -3.35 -6.55 -4.38
CA GLU A 281 -2.32 -5.51 -4.49
C GLU A 281 -1.63 -5.58 -5.85
N GLY A 282 -1.54 -4.42 -6.53
CA GLY A 282 -0.72 -4.21 -7.70
C GLY A 282 0.53 -3.41 -7.34
N TYR A 283 1.68 -3.81 -7.87
CA TYR A 283 2.96 -3.13 -7.70
C TYR A 283 3.64 -2.89 -9.04
N PHE A 284 4.15 -1.67 -9.23
CA PHE A 284 4.86 -1.23 -10.42
C PHE A 284 6.05 -0.38 -10.00
N LEU A 285 7.23 -0.64 -10.57
CA LEU A 285 8.43 0.17 -10.36
C LEU A 285 9.22 0.25 -11.65
N VAL A 286 9.49 1.47 -12.09
CA VAL A 286 10.36 1.76 -13.24
C VAL A 286 11.49 2.68 -12.77
N GLY A 287 12.73 2.22 -12.89
CA GLY A 287 13.90 2.95 -12.42
C GLY A 287 15.14 2.11 -12.51
N GLY A 288 16.06 2.34 -11.58
CA GLY A 288 17.32 1.61 -11.46
C GLY A 288 17.61 1.17 -10.04
N LYS A 289 18.80 0.64 -9.86
CA LYS A 289 19.32 0.22 -8.57
C LYS A 289 20.71 0.83 -8.35
N ILE A 290 20.98 1.32 -7.16
CA ILE A 290 22.29 1.80 -6.75
C ILE A 290 22.76 0.97 -5.57
N TYR A 291 24.05 0.61 -5.58
CA TYR A 291 24.70 -0.12 -4.51
C TYR A 291 25.44 0.86 -3.62
N THR A 292 25.04 0.97 -2.36
CA THR A 292 25.69 1.82 -1.35
C THR A 292 26.63 0.97 -0.49
N PRO A 293 27.93 1.31 -0.41
CA PRO A 293 28.84 0.60 0.46
C PRO A 293 28.51 0.86 1.93
N THR A 294 28.44 -0.20 2.72
CA THR A 294 28.32 -0.15 4.18
C THR A 294 29.51 -0.86 4.79
N VAL A 295 30.13 -0.25 5.79
CA VAL A 295 31.27 -0.87 6.50
C VAL A 295 30.69 -1.71 7.64
N SER A 296 30.95 -3.01 7.58
CA SER A 296 30.60 -3.94 8.65
C SER A 296 31.53 -3.79 9.86
N SER A 297 31.08 -4.23 11.03
CA SER A 297 31.84 -4.15 12.29
C SER A 297 33.21 -4.84 12.27
N ASN A 298 33.44 -5.74 11.33
CA ASN A 298 34.72 -6.44 11.09
C ASN A 298 35.62 -5.76 10.05
N GLY A 299 35.27 -4.55 9.57
CA GLY A 299 36.03 -3.79 8.55
C GLY A 299 35.80 -4.25 7.12
N ALA A 300 34.94 -5.24 6.86
CA ALA A 300 34.57 -5.63 5.51
C ALA A 300 33.56 -4.64 4.92
N THR A 301 33.69 -4.32 3.62
CA THR A 301 32.72 -3.50 2.90
C THR A 301 31.63 -4.39 2.34
N ASP A 302 30.40 -4.16 2.77
CA ASP A 302 29.19 -4.77 2.21
C ASP A 302 28.44 -3.76 1.33
N TYR A 303 27.64 -4.23 0.39
CA TYR A 303 26.90 -3.38 -0.54
C TYR A 303 25.39 -3.56 -0.34
N VAL A 304 24.73 -2.49 0.07
CA VAL A 304 23.27 -2.47 0.21
C VAL A 304 22.63 -1.94 -1.08
N GLU A 305 21.79 -2.76 -1.68
CA GLU A 305 21.02 -2.38 -2.86
C GLU A 305 19.88 -1.43 -2.48
N ARG A 306 19.77 -0.31 -3.20
CA ARG A 306 18.67 0.63 -3.11
C ARG A 306 18.06 0.86 -4.49
N ALA A 307 16.78 0.51 -4.64
CA ALA A 307 16.02 0.83 -5.84
C ALA A 307 15.59 2.29 -5.83
N TYR A 308 15.57 2.91 -7.01
CA TYR A 308 15.05 4.26 -7.21
C TYR A 308 14.24 4.33 -8.50
N GLY A 309 13.41 5.35 -8.65
CA GLY A 309 12.60 5.58 -9.84
C GLY A 309 11.16 5.95 -9.50
N VAL A 310 10.24 5.65 -10.41
CA VAL A 310 8.81 5.87 -10.25
C VAL A 310 8.16 4.56 -9.82
N GLY A 311 7.67 4.53 -8.60
CA GLY A 311 6.99 3.40 -7.98
C GLY A 311 5.51 3.69 -7.75
N LEU A 312 4.68 2.68 -7.90
CA LEU A 312 3.26 2.74 -7.59
C LEU A 312 2.81 1.41 -6.98
N ARG A 313 2.28 1.50 -5.78
CA ARG A 313 1.62 0.38 -5.10
C ARG A 313 0.19 0.75 -4.82
N PHE A 314 -0.77 -0.11 -5.17
CA PHE A 314 -2.16 0.15 -4.88
C PHE A 314 -2.97 -1.12 -4.68
N THR A 315 -4.03 -1.01 -3.89
CA THR A 315 -5.00 -2.08 -3.66
C THR A 315 -6.38 -1.49 -3.90
N PRO A 316 -7.04 -1.81 -5.03
CA PRO A 316 -8.40 -1.39 -5.29
C PRO A 316 -9.41 -2.33 -4.66
N THR A 317 -10.54 -1.82 -4.22
CA THR A 317 -11.73 -2.61 -3.85
C THR A 317 -12.94 -1.96 -4.48
N VAL A 318 -13.56 -2.66 -5.43
CA VAL A 318 -14.77 -2.19 -6.09
C VAL A 318 -15.95 -2.44 -5.16
N LEU A 319 -16.68 -1.38 -4.86
CA LEU A 319 -17.88 -1.37 -4.02
C LEU A 319 -19.14 -1.35 -4.91
N ASP A 320 -20.30 -1.34 -4.29
CA ASP A 320 -21.56 -1.22 -5.01
C ASP A 320 -21.70 0.13 -5.74
N ALA A 321 -22.43 0.14 -6.84
CA ALA A 321 -22.72 1.33 -7.65
C ALA A 321 -21.50 2.01 -8.31
N GLY A 322 -20.42 1.26 -8.64
CA GLY A 322 -19.27 1.80 -9.36
C GLY A 322 -18.31 2.65 -8.50
N ARG A 323 -18.49 2.66 -7.19
CA ARG A 323 -17.55 3.27 -6.26
C ARG A 323 -16.35 2.36 -6.06
N ILE A 324 -15.16 2.96 -6.00
CA ILE A 324 -13.90 2.25 -5.85
C ILE A 324 -13.20 2.79 -4.60
N SER A 325 -12.92 1.92 -3.65
CA SER A 325 -12.03 2.21 -2.54
C SER A 325 -10.61 1.86 -2.95
N LEU A 326 -9.68 2.80 -2.77
CA LEU A 326 -8.29 2.70 -3.19
C LEU A 326 -7.37 2.95 -2.01
N LYS A 327 -6.51 2.00 -1.72
CA LYS A 327 -5.29 2.24 -0.94
C LYS A 327 -4.15 2.41 -1.92
N VAL A 328 -3.52 3.59 -1.94
CA VAL A 328 -2.52 3.96 -2.95
C VAL A 328 -1.27 4.54 -2.30
N VAL A 329 -0.11 4.11 -2.81
CA VAL A 329 1.21 4.58 -2.36
C VAL A 329 2.07 4.83 -3.61
N PRO A 330 1.94 6.01 -4.25
CA PRO A 330 2.87 6.46 -5.26
C PRO A 330 4.18 6.94 -4.63
N GLU A 331 5.28 6.68 -5.32
CA GLU A 331 6.63 7.06 -4.92
C GLU A 331 7.43 7.51 -6.15
N VAL A 332 8.14 8.62 -6.03
CA VAL A 332 9.14 9.07 -7.00
C VAL A 332 10.43 9.29 -6.24
N SER A 333 11.48 8.58 -6.64
CA SER A 333 12.81 8.72 -6.05
C SER A 333 13.86 8.93 -7.14
N GLU A 334 14.68 9.96 -6.97
CA GLU A 334 15.74 10.34 -7.90
C GLU A 334 17.08 10.43 -7.18
N PRO A 335 18.16 9.87 -7.76
CA PRO A 335 19.50 10.06 -7.20
C PRO A 335 19.95 11.51 -7.47
N VAL A 336 20.39 12.18 -6.43
CA VAL A 336 20.98 13.53 -6.52
C VAL A 336 22.50 13.38 -6.53
N THR A 337 23.11 13.74 -7.66
CA THR A 337 24.57 13.84 -7.76
C THR A 337 25.04 15.12 -7.09
N GLN A 338 25.66 14.99 -5.93
CA GLN A 338 26.34 16.15 -5.33
C GLN A 338 27.70 16.36 -6.02
N PRO A 339 28.08 17.61 -6.28
CA PRO A 339 29.41 17.89 -6.82
C PRO A 339 30.50 17.41 -5.83
N VAL A 340 31.40 16.59 -6.35
CA VAL A 340 32.54 16.05 -5.57
C VAL A 340 33.43 17.20 -5.13
N THR A 341 33.47 17.51 -3.84
CA THR A 341 34.51 18.38 -3.30
C THR A 341 35.83 17.60 -3.33
N ALA A 342 36.80 18.12 -4.07
CA ALA A 342 38.11 17.49 -4.20
C ALA A 342 38.72 17.24 -2.80
N GLY A 343 38.94 15.96 -2.46
CA GLY A 343 39.51 15.53 -1.17
C GLY A 343 38.62 14.60 -0.32
N THR A 344 37.36 14.40 -0.64
CA THR A 344 36.50 13.43 0.05
C THR A 344 36.35 12.15 -0.76
N THR A 345 36.84 11.03 -0.24
CA THR A 345 36.79 9.70 -0.88
C THR A 345 35.46 9.00 -0.79
N ASN A 346 34.47 9.56 -0.09
CA ASN A 346 33.16 8.94 0.13
C ASN A 346 32.03 9.73 -0.54
N ASN A 347 31.85 9.51 -1.83
CA ASN A 347 30.72 10.06 -2.59
C ASN A 347 29.49 9.12 -2.44
N LEU A 348 28.79 9.24 -1.31
CA LEU A 348 27.55 8.48 -1.10
C LEU A 348 26.42 9.13 -1.91
N PRO A 349 25.69 8.37 -2.72
CA PRO A 349 24.56 8.90 -3.45
C PRO A 349 23.45 9.33 -2.48
N THR A 350 22.93 10.52 -2.68
CA THR A 350 21.78 11.05 -1.95
C THR A 350 20.54 10.88 -2.82
N PHE A 351 19.39 10.56 -2.21
CA PHE A 351 18.13 10.40 -2.93
C PHE A 351 17.14 11.48 -2.51
N LYS A 352 16.53 12.12 -3.49
CA LYS A 352 15.32 12.91 -3.30
C LYS A 352 14.14 11.98 -3.48
N THR A 353 13.30 11.86 -2.46
CA THR A 353 12.13 10.96 -2.50
C THR A 353 10.88 11.73 -2.17
N SER A 354 9.85 11.59 -3.03
CA SER A 354 8.50 12.08 -2.84
C SER A 354 7.55 10.89 -2.78
N THR A 355 6.93 10.67 -1.63
CA THR A 355 5.98 9.57 -1.42
C THR A 355 4.71 10.06 -0.75
N VAL A 356 3.58 9.49 -1.14
CA VAL A 356 2.27 9.76 -0.54
C VAL A 356 1.64 8.42 -0.22
N SER A 357 1.01 8.29 0.94
CA SER A 357 0.24 7.11 1.32
C SER A 357 -1.16 7.53 1.72
N SER A 358 -2.17 7.06 1.01
CA SER A 358 -3.56 7.45 1.26
C SER A 358 -4.53 6.31 0.99
N THR A 359 -5.66 6.34 1.70
CA THR A 359 -6.81 5.47 1.42
C THR A 359 -8.02 6.35 1.16
N VAL A 360 -8.55 6.27 -0.05
CA VAL A 360 -9.63 7.14 -0.53
C VAL A 360 -10.73 6.33 -1.20
N GLN A 361 -11.91 6.92 -1.28
CA GLN A 361 -13.05 6.35 -1.99
C GLN A 361 -13.53 7.38 -3.02
N MET A 362 -13.75 6.92 -4.26
CA MET A 362 -14.15 7.77 -5.38
C MET A 362 -14.93 6.99 -6.42
N ASN A 363 -15.56 7.68 -7.35
CA ASN A 363 -16.26 7.05 -8.46
C ASN A 363 -15.32 6.71 -9.62
N GLU A 364 -15.75 5.79 -10.47
CA GLU A 364 -15.02 5.45 -11.69
C GLU A 364 -14.80 6.68 -12.59
N GLY A 365 -13.56 6.87 -13.09
CA GLY A 365 -13.19 7.94 -13.99
C GLY A 365 -13.04 9.33 -13.36
N GLU A 366 -13.27 9.48 -12.09
CA GLU A 366 -13.11 10.73 -11.34
C GLU A 366 -11.64 11.03 -11.07
N ASN A 367 -11.26 12.32 -11.09
CA ASN A 367 -9.92 12.75 -10.70
C ASN A 367 -9.93 13.28 -9.27
N LEU A 368 -9.02 12.77 -8.44
CA LEU A 368 -8.88 13.19 -7.05
C LEU A 368 -7.44 13.59 -6.77
N VAL A 369 -7.26 14.75 -6.16
CA VAL A 369 -5.96 15.17 -5.61
C VAL A 369 -5.79 14.51 -4.25
N ILE A 370 -4.78 13.66 -4.09
CA ILE A 370 -4.51 12.93 -2.85
C ILE A 370 -3.39 13.56 -2.02
N GLY A 371 -2.60 14.45 -2.60
CA GLY A 371 -1.52 15.13 -1.90
C GLY A 371 -0.95 16.27 -2.70
N GLY A 372 -0.32 17.19 -2.00
CA GLY A 372 0.39 18.31 -2.58
C GLY A 372 1.33 18.94 -1.56
N LEU A 373 2.33 19.67 -2.07
CA LEU A 373 3.28 20.44 -1.27
C LEU A 373 3.49 21.79 -1.95
N LEU A 374 3.45 22.84 -1.17
CA LEU A 374 3.96 24.15 -1.55
C LEU A 374 5.06 24.52 -0.54
N LEU A 375 6.29 24.59 -1.04
CA LEU A 375 7.44 25.04 -0.26
C LEU A 375 7.95 26.34 -0.89
N ASP A 376 8.06 27.39 -0.08
CA ASP A 376 8.62 28.67 -0.48
C ASP A 376 9.72 29.04 0.52
N ASN A 377 10.96 28.97 0.07
CA ASN A 377 12.13 29.24 0.88
C ASN A 377 12.85 30.48 0.33
N LEU A 378 12.84 31.55 1.11
CA LEU A 378 13.50 32.82 0.78
C LEU A 378 14.64 33.06 1.75
N THR A 379 15.85 33.18 1.20
CA THR A 379 17.05 33.52 1.96
C THR A 379 17.61 34.82 1.41
N GLU A 380 17.71 35.82 2.25
CA GLU A 380 18.34 37.12 1.93
C GLU A 380 19.52 37.36 2.87
N VAL A 381 20.67 37.62 2.30
CA VAL A 381 21.91 37.88 3.03
C VAL A 381 22.47 39.23 2.60
N ILE A 382 22.75 40.10 3.55
CA ILE A 382 23.40 41.37 3.34
C ILE A 382 24.69 41.40 4.16
N GLN A 383 25.81 41.48 3.48
CA GLN A 383 27.12 41.68 4.09
C GLN A 383 27.56 43.09 3.76
N ALA A 384 27.76 43.93 4.76
CA ALA A 384 28.08 45.34 4.58
C ALA A 384 29.27 45.77 5.44
N VAL A 385 30.07 46.72 4.93
CA VAL A 385 31.08 47.37 5.74
C VAL A 385 30.38 48.29 6.75
N PRO A 386 30.64 48.16 8.06
CA PRO A 386 30.03 48.99 9.07
C PRO A 386 30.19 50.48 8.77
N LEU A 387 29.13 51.25 9.01
CA LEU A 387 29.02 52.71 8.74
C LEU A 387 28.93 53.07 7.24
N LEU A 388 29.78 52.52 6.37
CA LEU A 388 29.80 52.85 4.94
C LEU A 388 28.65 52.20 4.17
N GLY A 389 28.28 50.98 4.53
CA GLY A 389 27.16 50.28 3.89
C GLY A 389 25.77 50.90 4.12
N ASN A 390 25.65 51.82 5.10
CA ASN A 390 24.40 52.50 5.45
C ASN A 390 24.26 53.90 4.79
N ILE A 391 25.23 54.32 4.01
CA ILE A 391 25.17 55.64 3.35
C ILE A 391 24.11 55.60 2.24
N PRO A 392 23.17 56.52 2.19
CA PRO A 392 22.15 56.58 1.14
C PRO A 392 22.84 56.65 -0.25
N ILE A 393 22.37 55.88 -1.21
CA ILE A 393 22.84 55.75 -2.60
C ILE A 393 24.24 55.11 -2.73
N LEU A 394 25.26 55.59 -1.98
CA LEU A 394 26.62 55.08 -2.04
C LEU A 394 26.82 53.78 -1.28
N GLY A 395 25.97 53.48 -0.29
CA GLY A 395 26.08 52.27 0.53
C GLY A 395 26.02 50.97 -0.27
N ALA A 396 25.38 50.98 -1.46
CA ALA A 396 25.36 49.82 -2.35
C ALA A 396 26.74 49.36 -2.80
N LEU A 397 27.74 50.29 -2.89
CA LEU A 397 29.10 49.99 -3.24
C LEU A 397 29.93 49.35 -2.11
N PHE A 398 29.43 49.40 -0.89
CA PHE A 398 30.07 48.88 0.33
C PHE A 398 29.29 47.70 0.95
N ARG A 399 28.41 47.09 0.19
CA ARG A 399 27.66 45.91 0.60
C ARG A 399 27.57 44.88 -0.52
N HIS A 400 27.51 43.61 -0.11
CA HIS A 400 27.14 42.50 -0.95
C HIS A 400 25.74 42.05 -0.54
N THR A 401 24.87 41.96 -1.50
CA THR A 401 23.48 41.50 -1.28
C THR A 401 23.25 40.25 -2.11
N GLN A 402 22.81 39.20 -1.45
CA GLN A 402 22.45 37.93 -2.10
C GLN A 402 21.03 37.57 -1.71
N LYS A 403 20.25 37.26 -2.71
CA LYS A 403 18.87 36.77 -2.58
C LYS A 403 18.75 35.43 -3.26
N ASN A 404 18.34 34.42 -2.52
CA ASN A 404 18.06 33.09 -3.00
C ASN A 404 16.58 32.76 -2.67
N SER A 405 15.79 32.50 -3.71
CA SER A 405 14.40 32.07 -3.59
C SER A 405 14.24 30.72 -4.26
N GLU A 406 13.73 29.76 -3.51
CA GLU A 406 13.42 28.42 -3.99
C GLU A 406 11.96 28.13 -3.70
N LYS A 407 11.17 27.92 -4.76
CA LYS A 407 9.76 27.60 -4.67
C LYS A 407 9.49 26.25 -5.33
N THR A 408 9.01 25.28 -4.55
CA THR A 408 8.66 23.94 -5.01
C THR A 408 7.17 23.70 -4.83
N GLU A 409 6.51 23.31 -5.90
CA GLU A 409 5.10 22.94 -5.94
C GLU A 409 5.00 21.48 -6.38
N LEU A 410 4.39 20.62 -5.56
CA LEU A 410 4.11 19.21 -5.85
C LEU A 410 2.61 18.98 -5.83
N LEU A 411 2.11 18.22 -6.81
CA LEU A 411 0.71 17.79 -6.89
C LEU A 411 0.62 16.32 -7.29
N VAL A 412 -0.19 15.55 -6.57
CA VAL A 412 -0.43 14.14 -6.86
C VAL A 412 -1.91 13.92 -7.09
N ILE A 413 -2.25 13.47 -8.30
CA ILE A 413 -3.62 13.21 -8.76
C ILE A 413 -3.76 11.74 -9.11
N ILE A 414 -4.90 11.14 -8.76
CA ILE A 414 -5.24 9.77 -9.11
C ILE A 414 -6.56 9.70 -9.89
N ARG A 415 -6.66 8.70 -10.76
CA ARG A 415 -7.86 8.40 -11.55
C ARG A 415 -8.03 6.90 -11.73
N PRO A 416 -9.00 6.26 -11.08
CA PRO A 416 -9.33 4.86 -11.30
C PRO A 416 -10.32 4.70 -12.44
N THR A 417 -10.18 3.62 -13.21
CA THR A 417 -11.14 3.20 -14.25
C THR A 417 -11.33 1.69 -14.21
N LEU A 418 -12.55 1.22 -14.38
CA LEU A 418 -12.82 -0.21 -14.54
C LEU A 418 -12.41 -0.64 -15.95
N VAL A 419 -11.69 -1.75 -16.06
CA VAL A 419 -11.22 -2.26 -17.35
C VAL A 419 -11.54 -3.73 -17.52
N LYS A 420 -11.81 -4.10 -18.77
CA LYS A 420 -11.92 -5.50 -19.21
C LYS A 420 -10.77 -5.82 -20.15
N GLY A 421 -10.30 -7.04 -20.12
CA GLY A 421 -9.29 -7.50 -21.08
C GLY A 421 -9.80 -7.36 -22.51
N SER A 422 -8.95 -6.86 -23.41
CA SER A 422 -9.24 -6.80 -24.84
C SER A 422 -8.77 -8.06 -25.54
N ALA A 423 -9.56 -8.57 -26.48
CA ALA A 423 -9.17 -9.68 -27.34
C ALA A 423 -8.20 -9.24 -28.45
N SER A 424 -8.14 -7.92 -28.76
CA SER A 424 -7.23 -7.36 -29.76
C SER A 424 -5.92 -6.93 -29.08
N SER A 425 -4.79 -7.20 -29.73
CA SER A 425 -3.48 -6.69 -29.29
C SER A 425 -3.45 -5.16 -29.41
N PRO A 426 -3.08 -4.43 -28.36
CA PRO A 426 -2.89 -2.98 -28.47
C PRO A 426 -1.67 -2.67 -29.34
N GLU A 427 -1.68 -1.52 -30.02
CA GLU A 427 -0.51 -1.00 -30.73
C GLU A 427 0.63 -0.73 -29.74
N LEU A 428 1.81 -1.26 -30.06
CA LEU A 428 3.01 -1.00 -29.25
C LEU A 428 3.65 0.33 -29.68
N PRO A 429 4.29 1.07 -28.77
CA PRO A 429 5.05 2.28 -29.12
C PRO A 429 6.14 2.02 -30.18
N THR A 430 6.66 0.78 -30.20
CA THR A 430 7.68 0.33 -31.15
C THR A 430 7.16 0.03 -32.56
N ASP A 431 5.85 -0.19 -32.72
CA ASP A 431 5.26 -0.54 -34.01
C ASP A 431 5.39 0.58 -35.06
N LYS A 432 5.49 1.82 -34.58
CA LYS A 432 5.69 3.01 -35.42
C LYS A 432 7.16 3.32 -35.70
N PHE A 433 8.09 2.60 -35.08
CA PHE A 433 9.51 2.80 -35.30
C PHE A 433 9.97 2.05 -36.54
N VAL A 434 10.39 2.80 -37.53
CA VAL A 434 11.04 2.26 -38.73
C VAL A 434 12.55 2.52 -38.61
N PRO A 435 13.41 1.47 -38.54
CA PRO A 435 14.84 1.69 -38.49
C PRO A 435 15.32 2.39 -39.78
N PRO A 436 16.21 3.40 -39.68
CA PRO A 436 16.73 4.07 -40.84
C PRO A 436 17.64 3.12 -41.65
N THR A 437 17.66 3.30 -42.95
CA THR A 437 18.65 2.64 -43.82
C THR A 437 20.05 3.19 -43.53
N GLN A 438 21.10 2.43 -43.94
CA GLN A 438 22.50 2.90 -43.80
C GLN A 438 22.74 4.27 -44.39
N LYS A 439 22.11 4.58 -45.56
CA LYS A 439 22.20 5.88 -46.23
C LYS A 439 21.54 6.99 -45.38
N GLU A 440 20.33 6.73 -44.87
CA GLU A 440 19.61 7.69 -44.05
C GLU A 440 20.32 7.98 -42.72
N LEU A 441 20.97 6.93 -42.12
CA LEU A 441 21.70 7.09 -40.86
C LEU A 441 23.02 7.83 -41.06
N PHE A 442 23.85 7.40 -42.04
CA PHE A 442 25.25 7.89 -42.18
C PHE A 442 25.40 9.09 -43.08
N ILE A 443 24.51 9.28 -44.07
CA ILE A 443 24.58 10.38 -45.00
C ILE A 443 23.58 11.49 -44.66
N ASP A 444 22.34 11.13 -44.36
CA ASP A 444 21.26 12.09 -44.10
C ASP A 444 21.13 12.43 -42.60
N GLY A 445 21.84 11.72 -41.68
CA GLY A 445 21.79 11.94 -40.22
C GLY A 445 20.43 11.69 -39.61
N LYS A 446 19.58 10.87 -40.21
CA LYS A 446 18.23 10.56 -39.72
C LYS A 446 18.29 9.41 -38.73
N LEU A 447 17.66 9.58 -37.56
CA LEU A 447 17.53 8.54 -36.56
C LEU A 447 16.31 7.63 -36.74
N GLN A 448 15.38 8.00 -37.62
CA GLN A 448 14.16 7.26 -37.94
C GLN A 448 13.96 7.22 -39.46
N GLY A 449 13.68 6.04 -40.00
CA GLY A 449 13.36 5.86 -41.43
C GLY A 449 12.01 6.43 -41.83
N LEU A 450 11.79 6.66 -43.12
CA LEU A 450 10.51 7.08 -43.63
C LEU A 450 9.50 5.94 -43.58
N GLN A 451 8.35 6.18 -42.94
CA GLN A 451 7.21 5.26 -43.07
C GLN A 451 6.76 5.24 -44.54
N VAL A 452 6.97 4.13 -45.22
CA VAL A 452 6.34 3.89 -46.50
C VAL A 452 4.84 3.68 -46.25
N LYS A 453 4.02 4.61 -46.77
CA LYS A 453 2.57 4.57 -46.66
C LYS A 453 2.00 3.44 -47.50
#